data_e5af4634e83ab8afef59f790bad87cd5
#
_entry.id   e5af4634e83ab8afef59f790bad87cd5
#
_cell.length_a   1.000
_cell.length_b   1.000
_cell.length_c   1.000
_cell.angle_alpha   90.00
_cell.angle_beta   90.00
_cell.angle_gamma   90.00
#
_symmetry.space_group_name_H-M   'P 1'
#
loop_
_entity.id
_entity.type
_entity.pdbx_description
1 polymer ?
#
loop_
_entity_poly.entity_id
_entity_poly.type
_entity_poly.pdbx_seq_one_letter_code
_entity_poly.pdbx_strand_id
1 'polypeptide(L)'
;MMKRVFVSTSCLGGSRDLQEILERYEACGIENVELSGGLDYAVDMEGSIKRYSHLNFIIHNYFPPVRAPFIMNLAAQDDSIREKSIELCKTAIDLCAHFKPRLYSFHPGFRVKETLGSNFEIDGRMLISYEDAFCKFAKSVEEISKHARSKGVNIALENLEHKNDAYMMTR
;
A
#
# COMPACT_ATOMS: atom_id res chain seq x y z
N MET A 1 13.96 11.08 21.34
CA MET A 1 12.71 10.60 20.68
C MET A 1 12.76 9.09 20.60
N MET A 2 11.87 8.38 21.30
CA MET A 2 11.84 6.91 21.22
C MET A 2 11.44 6.49 19.81
N LYS A 3 12.20 5.58 19.20
CA LYS A 3 11.83 4.94 17.93
C LYS A 3 10.61 4.06 18.17
N ARG A 4 9.51 4.28 17.44
CA ARG A 4 8.34 3.40 17.46
C ARG A 4 8.54 2.26 16.47
N VAL A 5 8.18 1.05 16.88
CA VAL A 5 8.11 -0.12 16.00
C VAL A 5 6.63 -0.38 15.73
N PHE A 6 6.27 -0.51 14.46
CA PHE A 6 4.91 -0.87 14.04
C PHE A 6 4.89 -2.33 13.63
N VAL A 7 3.87 -3.08 14.07
CA VAL A 7 3.66 -4.48 13.70
C VAL A 7 2.63 -4.53 12.58
N SER A 8 3.01 -5.14 11.44
CA SER A 8 2.13 -5.24 10.28
C SER A 8 0.99 -6.22 10.52
N THR A 9 -0.22 -5.89 10.07
CA THR A 9 -1.37 -6.81 10.07
C THR A 9 -1.11 -8.08 9.28
N SER A 10 -0.13 -8.09 8.37
CA SER A 10 0.30 -9.27 7.62
C SER A 10 1.18 -10.24 8.44
N CYS A 11 1.66 -9.84 9.63
CA CYS A 11 2.50 -10.70 10.47
C CYS A 11 1.70 -11.81 11.19
N LEU A 12 0.39 -11.63 11.38
CA LEU A 12 -0.46 -12.63 12.04
C LEU A 12 -0.99 -13.62 11.00
N GLY A 13 -0.36 -14.78 10.89
CA GLY A 13 -0.85 -15.88 10.06
C GLY A 13 -2.21 -16.40 10.53
N GLY A 14 -3.06 -16.86 9.60
CA GLY A 14 -4.30 -17.58 9.88
C GLY A 14 -5.56 -16.73 9.98
N SER A 15 -5.49 -15.40 10.03
CA SER A 15 -6.65 -14.53 9.91
C SER A 15 -6.45 -13.46 8.84
N ARG A 16 -7.54 -13.11 8.16
CA ARG A 16 -7.64 -11.99 7.21
C ARG A 16 -8.69 -10.97 7.65
N ASP A 17 -9.31 -11.21 8.78
CA ASP A 17 -10.27 -10.28 9.41
C ASP A 17 -9.51 -9.24 10.24
N LEU A 18 -9.68 -7.97 9.89
CA LEU A 18 -9.01 -6.87 10.58
C LEU A 18 -9.37 -6.80 12.06
N GLN A 19 -10.64 -7.00 12.39
CA GLN A 19 -11.09 -6.91 13.79
C GLN A 19 -10.42 -7.99 14.63
N GLU A 20 -10.43 -9.25 14.16
CA GLU A 20 -9.76 -10.36 14.86
C GLU A 20 -8.27 -10.10 15.06
N ILE A 21 -7.59 -9.54 14.04
CA ILE A 21 -6.16 -9.19 14.14
C ILE A 21 -5.93 -8.11 15.20
N LEU A 22 -6.75 -7.05 15.19
CA LEU A 22 -6.60 -5.94 16.14
C LEU A 22 -6.90 -6.39 17.59
N GLU A 23 -7.91 -7.23 17.81
CA GLU A 23 -8.19 -7.84 19.12
C GLU A 23 -7.00 -8.63 19.65
N ARG A 24 -6.37 -9.45 18.81
CA ARG A 24 -5.18 -10.22 19.19
C ARG A 24 -3.98 -9.33 19.48
N TYR A 25 -3.77 -8.27 18.68
CA TYR A 25 -2.68 -7.32 18.91
C TYR A 25 -2.86 -6.55 20.20
N GLU A 26 -4.06 -6.08 20.49
CA GLU A 26 -4.39 -5.43 21.76
C GLU A 26 -4.16 -6.37 22.95
N ALA A 27 -4.62 -7.62 22.87
CA ALA A 27 -4.39 -8.63 23.92
C ALA A 27 -2.89 -8.94 24.17
N CYS A 28 -2.05 -8.72 23.15
CA CYS A 28 -0.59 -8.85 23.24
C CYS A 28 0.12 -7.54 23.65
N GLY A 29 -0.61 -6.45 23.92
CA GLY A 29 -0.03 -5.15 24.27
C GLY A 29 0.63 -4.42 23.10
N ILE A 30 0.26 -4.74 21.85
CA ILE A 30 0.76 -4.07 20.64
C ILE A 30 -0.06 -2.78 20.41
N GLU A 31 0.58 -1.64 20.62
CA GLU A 31 -0.07 -0.32 20.49
C GLU A 31 0.17 0.34 19.13
N ASN A 32 1.18 -0.11 18.36
CA ASN A 32 1.55 0.50 17.08
C ASN A 32 1.36 -0.54 15.97
N VAL A 33 0.42 -0.28 15.06
CA VAL A 33 -0.01 -1.23 14.04
C VAL A 33 0.18 -0.63 12.65
N GLU A 34 0.79 -1.40 11.76
CA GLU A 34 0.80 -1.11 10.33
C GLU A 34 -0.36 -1.85 9.67
N LEU A 35 -1.31 -1.10 9.14
CA LEU A 35 -2.40 -1.63 8.32
C LEU A 35 -1.86 -1.93 6.92
N SER A 36 -1.83 -3.19 6.54
CA SER A 36 -1.22 -3.68 5.30
C SER A 36 -2.17 -4.56 4.49
N GLY A 37 -1.73 -5.00 3.31
CA GLY A 37 -2.48 -5.88 2.43
C GLY A 37 -2.73 -7.28 3.03
N GLY A 38 -3.47 -8.12 2.28
CA GLY A 38 -3.78 -9.49 2.67
C GLY A 38 -5.05 -9.63 3.51
N LEU A 39 -5.72 -8.53 3.82
CA LEU A 39 -7.00 -8.52 4.56
C LEU A 39 -8.19 -8.74 3.63
N ASP A 40 -9.27 -9.29 4.19
CA ASP A 40 -10.54 -9.39 3.48
C ASP A 40 -11.24 -8.03 3.43
N TYR A 41 -11.98 -7.81 2.33
CA TYR A 41 -12.79 -6.60 2.18
C TYR A 41 -13.93 -6.61 3.20
N ALA A 42 -14.08 -5.51 3.94
CA ALA A 42 -15.21 -5.28 4.84
C ALA A 42 -15.90 -3.94 4.52
N VAL A 43 -17.22 -3.92 4.58
CA VAL A 43 -18.03 -2.72 4.27
C VAL A 43 -17.79 -1.61 5.31
N ASP A 44 -17.59 -1.97 6.58
CA ASP A 44 -17.37 -1.04 7.69
C ASP A 44 -15.91 -1.07 8.19
N MET A 45 -14.95 -1.01 7.27
CA MET A 45 -13.52 -0.99 7.59
C MET A 45 -13.15 0.22 8.47
N GLU A 46 -13.70 1.40 8.16
CA GLU A 46 -13.45 2.61 8.95
C GLU A 46 -14.02 2.50 10.37
N GLY A 47 -15.22 1.94 10.53
CA GLY A 47 -15.82 1.70 11.85
C GLY A 47 -14.99 0.71 12.68
N SER A 48 -14.44 -0.32 12.03
CA SER A 48 -13.51 -1.25 12.68
C SER A 48 -12.28 -0.51 13.21
N ILE A 49 -11.66 0.35 12.40
CA ILE A 49 -10.48 1.13 12.83
C ILE A 49 -10.84 2.13 13.94
N LYS A 50 -12.00 2.81 13.84
CA LYS A 50 -12.44 3.78 14.86
C LYS A 50 -12.61 3.15 16.24
N ARG A 51 -13.06 1.89 16.33
CA ARG A 51 -13.15 1.16 17.61
C ARG A 51 -11.80 1.02 18.32
N TYR A 52 -10.70 0.99 17.54
CA TYR A 52 -9.33 0.89 18.04
C TYR A 52 -8.58 2.24 17.95
N SER A 53 -9.28 3.38 18.04
CA SER A 53 -8.70 4.72 17.93
C SER A 53 -7.64 5.07 18.98
N HIS A 54 -7.51 4.26 20.02
CA HIS A 54 -6.44 4.34 21.03
C HIS A 54 -5.11 3.76 20.53
N LEU A 55 -5.11 2.93 19.49
CA LEU A 55 -3.90 2.43 18.85
C LEU A 55 -3.31 3.47 17.87
N ASN A 56 -2.01 3.37 17.62
CA ASN A 56 -1.34 4.19 16.62
C ASN A 56 -1.29 3.41 15.30
N PHE A 57 -1.77 4.03 14.21
CA PHE A 57 -1.79 3.40 12.90
C PHE A 57 -0.90 4.11 11.90
N ILE A 58 -0.21 3.33 11.07
CA ILE A 58 0.31 3.73 9.77
C ILE A 58 -0.31 2.83 8.70
N ILE A 59 -0.27 3.25 7.44
CA ILE A 59 -0.80 2.45 6.34
C ILE A 59 0.32 2.07 5.39
N HIS A 60 0.29 0.81 4.93
CA HIS A 60 1.21 0.28 3.92
C HIS A 60 0.47 -0.32 2.74
N ASN A 61 0.91 0.08 1.54
CA ASN A 61 0.62 -0.50 0.23
C ASN A 61 -0.88 -0.79 -0.03
N TYR A 62 -1.32 -2.07 -0.01
CA TYR A 62 -2.66 -2.53 -0.39
C TYR A 62 -3.75 -2.33 0.68
N PHE A 63 -3.66 -1.27 1.47
CA PHE A 63 -4.71 -0.94 2.43
C PHE A 63 -5.33 0.43 2.08
N PRO A 64 -6.68 0.59 2.17
CA PRO A 64 -7.68 -0.42 2.54
C PRO A 64 -7.89 -1.49 1.46
N PRO A 65 -8.29 -2.72 1.84
CA PRO A 65 -8.58 -3.78 0.88
C PRO A 65 -9.76 -3.38 -0.01
N VAL A 66 -9.65 -3.71 -1.30
CA VAL A 66 -10.66 -3.41 -2.31
C VAL A 66 -11.54 -4.63 -2.58
N ARG A 67 -12.82 -4.40 -2.95
CA ARG A 67 -13.78 -5.48 -3.24
C ARG A 67 -13.31 -6.40 -4.38
N ALA A 68 -12.71 -5.83 -5.43
CA ALA A 68 -12.13 -6.56 -6.55
C ALA A 68 -10.60 -6.41 -6.53
N PRO A 69 -9.86 -7.37 -5.98
CA PRO A 69 -8.41 -7.31 -5.89
C PRO A 69 -7.76 -7.16 -7.27
N PHE A 70 -6.71 -6.36 -7.32
CA PHE A 70 -5.87 -6.19 -8.51
C PHE A 70 -4.40 -5.99 -8.09
N ILE A 71 -3.48 -6.11 -9.02
CA ILE A 71 -2.07 -5.83 -8.75
C ILE A 71 -1.81 -4.34 -8.96
N MET A 72 -1.50 -3.64 -7.86
CA MET A 72 -1.15 -2.23 -7.89
C MET A 72 0.16 -2.00 -8.65
N ASN A 73 0.12 -1.10 -9.64
CA ASN A 73 1.29 -0.76 -10.42
C ASN A 73 1.26 0.71 -10.86
N LEU A 74 2.02 1.55 -10.16
CA LEU A 74 2.11 2.99 -10.46
C LEU A 74 2.91 3.29 -11.73
N ALA A 75 3.65 2.30 -12.27
CA ALA A 75 4.39 2.37 -13.52
C ALA A 75 3.66 1.69 -14.69
N ALA A 76 2.41 1.23 -14.51
CA ALA A 76 1.68 0.49 -15.52
C ALA A 76 1.53 1.27 -16.83
N GLN A 77 1.71 0.57 -17.96
CA GLN A 77 1.39 1.08 -19.29
C GLN A 77 -0.13 1.14 -19.52
N ASP A 78 -0.85 0.19 -18.95
CA ASP A 78 -2.31 0.21 -18.88
C ASP A 78 -2.77 1.34 -17.96
N ASP A 79 -3.35 2.38 -18.56
CA ASP A 79 -3.83 3.56 -17.83
C ASP A 79 -4.93 3.20 -16.82
N SER A 80 -5.78 2.19 -17.10
CA SER A 80 -6.83 1.74 -16.17
C SER A 80 -6.23 1.15 -14.88
N ILE A 81 -5.16 0.36 -14.98
CA ILE A 81 -4.45 -0.19 -13.81
C ILE A 81 -3.74 0.93 -13.05
N ARG A 82 -3.09 1.85 -13.78
CA ARG A 82 -2.37 2.97 -13.16
C ARG A 82 -3.33 3.90 -12.41
N GLU A 83 -4.46 4.26 -13.00
CA GLU A 83 -5.49 5.09 -12.37
C GLU A 83 -6.08 4.42 -11.13
N LYS A 84 -6.43 3.12 -11.19
CA LYS A 84 -6.88 2.35 -10.02
C LYS A 84 -5.82 2.33 -8.91
N SER A 85 -4.54 2.24 -9.29
CA SER A 85 -3.43 2.26 -8.33
C SER A 85 -3.30 3.62 -7.65
N ILE A 86 -3.42 4.71 -8.39
CA ILE A 86 -3.42 6.08 -7.87
C ILE A 86 -4.62 6.29 -6.92
N GLU A 87 -5.82 5.87 -7.31
CA GLU A 87 -7.02 6.02 -6.48
C GLU A 87 -6.94 5.21 -5.18
N LEU A 88 -6.35 4.00 -5.20
CA LEU A 88 -6.07 3.26 -3.97
C LEU A 88 -5.12 4.03 -3.05
N CYS A 89 -4.04 4.60 -3.59
CA CYS A 89 -3.12 5.44 -2.81
C CYS A 89 -3.81 6.67 -2.22
N LYS A 90 -4.67 7.36 -2.97
CA LYS A 90 -5.43 8.52 -2.47
C LYS A 90 -6.40 8.12 -1.36
N THR A 91 -7.09 7.00 -1.51
CA THR A 91 -7.98 6.45 -0.47
C THR A 91 -7.20 6.13 0.81
N ALA A 92 -6.03 5.52 0.70
CA ALA A 92 -5.13 5.27 1.82
C ALA A 92 -4.68 6.58 2.50
N ILE A 93 -4.34 7.60 1.72
CA ILE A 93 -3.95 8.93 2.22
C ILE A 93 -5.11 9.61 2.95
N ASP A 94 -6.32 9.56 2.41
CA ASP A 94 -7.50 10.13 3.06
C ASP A 94 -7.76 9.47 4.41
N LEU A 95 -7.60 8.17 4.49
CA LEU A 95 -7.69 7.43 5.76
C LEU A 95 -6.55 7.80 6.72
N CYS A 96 -5.30 7.92 6.24
CA CYS A 96 -4.15 8.36 7.04
C CYS A 96 -4.34 9.74 7.67
N ALA A 97 -5.11 10.63 7.05
CA ALA A 97 -5.35 11.97 7.58
C ALA A 97 -6.03 11.95 8.96
N HIS A 98 -6.69 10.85 9.32
CA HIS A 98 -7.36 10.66 10.62
C HIS A 98 -6.44 10.03 11.68
N PHE A 99 -5.22 9.60 11.33
CA PHE A 99 -4.30 8.89 12.22
C PHE A 99 -3.15 9.77 12.75
N LYS A 100 -2.40 9.22 13.71
CA LYS A 100 -1.13 9.76 14.21
C LYS A 100 -0.16 8.59 14.46
N PRO A 101 0.99 8.52 13.77
CA PRO A 101 1.48 9.48 12.76
C PRO A 101 0.72 9.36 11.43
N ARG A 102 0.66 10.45 10.68
CA ARG A 102 0.07 10.49 9.34
C ARG A 102 1.11 10.01 8.33
N LEU A 103 1.20 8.71 8.16
CA LEU A 103 2.19 8.09 7.26
C LEU A 103 1.54 7.00 6.40
N TYR A 104 1.72 7.11 5.09
CA TYR A 104 1.43 6.07 4.12
C TYR A 104 2.70 5.68 3.38
N SER A 105 3.03 4.38 3.34
CA SER A 105 4.13 3.84 2.55
C SER A 105 3.59 2.91 1.46
N PHE A 106 4.25 2.90 0.30
CA PHE A 106 3.80 2.10 -0.85
C PHE A 106 4.95 1.68 -1.76
N HIS A 107 4.70 0.63 -2.55
CA HIS A 107 5.63 0.12 -3.53
C HIS A 107 5.52 0.90 -4.86
N PRO A 108 6.62 1.07 -5.59
CA PRO A 108 6.61 1.81 -6.85
C PRO A 108 5.92 1.07 -8.01
N GLY A 109 5.86 -0.27 -7.96
CA GLY A 109 5.28 -1.10 -9.00
C GLY A 109 6.32 -1.76 -9.91
N PHE A 110 5.90 -2.10 -11.14
CA PHE A 110 6.63 -2.98 -12.06
C PHE A 110 6.71 -2.39 -13.45
N ARG A 111 7.82 -2.63 -14.16
CA ARG A 111 8.00 -2.22 -15.56
C ARG A 111 7.56 -3.31 -16.55
N VAL A 112 6.28 -3.62 -16.56
CA VAL A 112 5.69 -4.64 -17.41
C VAL A 112 4.65 -4.06 -18.37
N LYS A 113 4.53 -4.65 -19.58
CA LYS A 113 3.57 -4.22 -20.61
C LYS A 113 2.14 -4.56 -20.25
N GLU A 114 1.95 -5.73 -19.65
CA GLU A 114 0.65 -6.32 -19.42
C GLU A 114 0.28 -6.30 -17.95
N THR A 115 -1.01 -6.36 -17.67
CA THR A 115 -1.53 -6.55 -16.32
C THR A 115 -1.11 -7.92 -15.83
N LEU A 116 -0.42 -7.96 -14.69
CA LEU A 116 -0.03 -9.21 -14.06
C LEU A 116 -1.27 -9.98 -13.58
N GLY A 117 -1.33 -11.25 -13.91
CA GLY A 117 -2.33 -12.16 -13.38
C GLY A 117 -2.09 -12.48 -11.90
N SER A 118 -3.03 -13.22 -11.28
CA SER A 118 -2.99 -13.57 -9.86
C SER A 118 -1.72 -14.34 -9.42
N ASN A 119 -1.03 -14.99 -10.35
CA ASN A 119 0.16 -15.81 -10.08
C ASN A 119 1.47 -15.01 -9.99
N PHE A 120 1.45 -13.71 -10.26
CA PHE A 120 2.63 -12.84 -10.16
C PHE A 120 3.86 -13.26 -10.96
N GLU A 121 3.67 -14.05 -12.03
CA GLU A 121 4.76 -14.49 -12.89
C GLU A 121 5.10 -13.41 -13.92
N ILE A 122 6.32 -12.89 -13.84
CA ILE A 122 6.83 -11.90 -14.77
C ILE A 122 7.81 -12.57 -15.72
N ASP A 123 7.43 -12.69 -16.99
CA ASP A 123 8.34 -13.09 -18.08
C ASP A 123 9.16 -11.86 -18.52
N GLY A 124 10.48 -12.01 -18.66
CA GLY A 124 11.36 -10.95 -19.13
C GLY A 124 10.96 -10.34 -20.48
N ARG A 125 10.23 -11.07 -21.34
CA ARG A 125 9.67 -10.57 -22.60
C ARG A 125 8.55 -9.55 -22.42
N MET A 126 7.96 -9.49 -21.23
CA MET A 126 6.90 -8.54 -20.86
C MET A 126 7.47 -7.20 -20.39
N LEU A 127 8.79 -7.10 -20.22
CA LEU A 127 9.42 -5.89 -19.69
C LEU A 127 9.38 -4.75 -20.72
N ILE A 128 9.18 -3.54 -20.20
CA ILE A 128 9.38 -2.27 -20.93
C ILE A 128 10.69 -1.62 -20.51
N SER A 129 11.10 -0.56 -21.23
CA SER A 129 12.29 0.21 -20.82
C SER A 129 12.10 0.79 -19.41
N TYR A 130 13.20 0.96 -18.68
CA TYR A 130 13.16 1.60 -17.37
C TYR A 130 12.68 3.05 -17.50
N GLU A 131 13.11 3.74 -18.53
CA GLU A 131 12.78 5.14 -18.81
C GLU A 131 11.28 5.33 -19.02
N ASP A 132 10.63 4.47 -19.83
CA ASP A 132 9.19 4.53 -20.07
C ASP A 132 8.39 4.28 -18.79
N ALA A 133 8.77 3.25 -18.04
CA ALA A 133 8.14 2.92 -16.76
C ALA A 133 8.35 4.04 -15.75
N PHE A 134 9.56 4.61 -15.68
CA PHE A 134 9.89 5.71 -14.77
C PHE A 134 9.09 6.99 -15.10
N CYS A 135 8.90 7.30 -16.37
CA CYS A 135 8.06 8.44 -16.76
C CYS A 135 6.61 8.31 -16.28
N LYS A 136 6.02 7.11 -16.39
CA LYS A 136 4.67 6.83 -15.88
C LYS A 136 4.63 6.90 -14.36
N PHE A 137 5.57 6.24 -13.70
CA PHE A 137 5.72 6.24 -12.25
C PHE A 137 5.87 7.65 -11.67
N ALA A 138 6.74 8.47 -12.25
CA ALA A 138 6.97 9.84 -11.77
C ALA A 138 5.70 10.69 -11.81
N LYS A 139 4.90 10.57 -12.88
CA LYS A 139 3.59 11.24 -12.99
C LYS A 139 2.62 10.77 -11.91
N SER A 140 2.56 9.46 -11.67
CA SER A 140 1.71 8.88 -10.62
C SER A 140 2.11 9.39 -9.24
N VAL A 141 3.42 9.40 -8.92
CA VAL A 141 3.93 9.90 -7.64
C VAL A 141 3.70 11.40 -7.47
N GLU A 142 3.83 12.19 -8.54
CA GLU A 142 3.54 13.63 -8.49
C GLU A 142 2.08 13.88 -8.10
N GLU A 143 1.13 13.14 -8.68
CA GLU A 143 -0.29 13.24 -8.38
C GLU A 143 -0.59 12.82 -6.94
N ILE A 144 -0.09 11.67 -6.50
CA ILE A 144 -0.20 11.16 -5.13
C ILE A 144 0.39 12.16 -4.13
N SER A 145 1.57 12.74 -4.45
CA SER A 145 2.24 13.72 -3.59
C SER A 145 1.45 15.02 -3.43
N LYS A 146 0.80 15.49 -4.48
CA LYS A 146 -0.10 16.65 -4.42
C LYS A 146 -1.27 16.38 -3.48
N HIS A 147 -1.89 15.21 -3.60
CA HIS A 147 -2.98 14.79 -2.74
C HIS A 147 -2.53 14.67 -1.27
N ALA A 148 -1.42 13.99 -1.01
CA ALA A 148 -0.86 13.81 0.33
C ALA A 148 -0.56 15.16 1.01
N ARG A 149 0.06 16.11 0.29
CA ARG A 149 0.31 17.48 0.80
C ARG A 149 -0.99 18.19 1.19
N SER A 150 -2.05 18.06 0.38
CA SER A 150 -3.34 18.70 0.68
C SER A 150 -4.00 18.16 1.94
N LYS A 151 -3.67 16.93 2.33
CA LYS A 151 -4.19 16.23 3.53
C LYS A 151 -3.23 16.30 4.74
N GLY A 152 -2.03 16.85 4.57
CA GLY A 152 -1.00 16.88 5.61
C GLY A 152 -0.50 15.49 5.99
N VAL A 153 -0.42 14.57 5.02
CA VAL A 153 0.05 13.19 5.17
C VAL A 153 1.46 13.05 4.59
N ASN A 154 2.34 12.40 5.33
CA ASN A 154 3.65 12.00 4.82
C ASN A 154 3.52 10.73 3.99
N ILE A 155 4.28 10.65 2.90
CA ILE A 155 4.38 9.45 2.08
C ILE A 155 5.81 8.94 2.08
N ALA A 156 5.97 7.62 1.99
CA ALA A 156 7.25 6.95 1.83
C ALA A 156 7.19 5.93 0.69
N LEU A 157 8.25 5.86 -0.10
CA LEU A 157 8.45 4.83 -1.12
C LEU A 157 9.35 3.76 -0.56
N GLU A 158 8.93 2.51 -0.71
CA GLU A 158 9.70 1.36 -0.28
C GLU A 158 10.49 0.78 -1.46
N ASN A 159 11.81 0.62 -1.26
CA ASN A 159 12.64 -0.08 -2.24
C ASN A 159 12.33 -1.58 -2.21
N LEU A 160 12.02 -2.14 -3.38
CA LEU A 160 11.86 -3.58 -3.52
C LEU A 160 13.22 -4.27 -3.68
N GLU A 161 13.31 -5.53 -3.22
CA GLU A 161 14.53 -6.32 -3.34
C GLU A 161 14.98 -6.49 -4.80
N HIS A 162 16.30 -6.50 -5.01
CA HIS A 162 16.94 -6.63 -6.32
C HIS A 162 16.91 -8.07 -6.87
N LYS A 163 15.78 -8.77 -6.72
CA LYS A 163 15.64 -10.15 -7.22
C LYS A 163 15.15 -10.25 -8.66
N ASN A 164 14.61 -9.15 -9.20
CA ASN A 164 14.01 -9.17 -10.52
C ASN A 164 14.08 -7.77 -11.16
N ASP A 165 14.64 -7.67 -12.37
CA ASP A 165 14.73 -6.42 -13.15
C ASP A 165 13.35 -5.79 -13.46
N ALA A 166 12.27 -6.49 -13.21
CA ALA A 166 10.91 -5.98 -13.40
C ALA A 166 10.49 -4.95 -12.35
N TYR A 167 11.11 -4.94 -11.16
CA TYR A 167 10.76 -3.98 -10.12
C TYR A 167 11.28 -2.58 -10.45
N MET A 168 10.46 -1.58 -10.07
CA MET A 168 10.88 -0.18 -10.07
C MET A 168 11.74 0.13 -8.83
N MET A 169 12.64 1.12 -8.93
CA MET A 169 13.42 1.63 -7.80
C MET A 169 14.37 0.60 -7.14
N THR A 170 14.91 -0.31 -7.94
CA THR A 170 15.88 -1.31 -7.46
C THR A 170 17.35 -0.89 -7.61
N ARG A 171 17.60 0.35 -8.02
CA ARG A 171 18.96 0.91 -8.20
C ARG A 171 19.32 1.87 -7.09
#